data_b4aac9559cf5639792b21192f240f9fc
#
_entry.id   b4aac9559cf5639792b21192f240f9fc
#
_cell.length_a   1.000
_cell.length_b   1.000
_cell.length_c   1.000
_cell.angle_alpha   90.00
_cell.angle_beta   90.00
_cell.angle_gamma   90.00
#
_symmetry.space_group_name_H-M   'P 1'
#
loop_
_entity.id
_entity.type
_entity.pdbx_description
1 polymer ?
#
loop_
_entity_poly.entity_id
_entity_poly.type
_entity_poly.pdbx_seq_one_letter_code
_entity_poly.pdbx_strand_id
1 'polypeptide(L)'
;MNVPKLRFKEFNDEWIETKIQNVATVIGGGTPSTDEPKYWGNEINWFTPSEIGKTKYVTISNRKISQDGLKNSSAKLLPKGTILLSSRATVGEASILLNEASTNQGFQSLIVNENNCNEFIYYLKYKYKREMLIKSFGSTFLEISKSNVENIKIKIPSKEEQFMIANFLSLLDKKIELQTKKIEDLKLFKKGLLIKEFNNKKSSNKLKECFDFGKAGGTPKSTNKDYYNGYIPFLSISDMTTQGKYIYYTDKSITEAGLNNSTAWLVPKNSIIISMYASYGLVSINKIDLTTSQAMFNMVINKNYVVEYIYYYLYYLYISNFYNSIVSTGTQSNLNAEQIKLLDIYIPCYNEQKRIYEQFSKIDFKINLEQKKINELLYLKKSLMQNMFV
;
A
#
# COMPACT_ATOMS: atom_id res chain seq x y z
N MET A 1 34.79 8.13 -13.58
CA MET A 1 34.32 9.51 -13.60
C MET A 1 33.35 9.73 -12.42
N ASN A 2 33.55 10.79 -11.68
CA ASN A 2 32.71 11.14 -10.52
C ASN A 2 31.56 12.08 -10.95
N VAL A 3 30.87 11.73 -12.03
CA VAL A 3 29.73 12.48 -12.55
C VAL A 3 28.54 11.57 -12.78
N PRO A 4 27.29 12.03 -12.52
CA PRO A 4 26.09 11.24 -12.76
C PRO A 4 25.83 11.08 -14.27
N LYS A 5 25.08 10.02 -14.64
CA LYS A 5 24.70 9.78 -16.05
C LYS A 5 23.71 10.81 -16.58
N LEU A 6 22.85 11.33 -15.70
CA LEU A 6 21.89 12.38 -15.99
C LEU A 6 22.17 13.58 -15.09
N ARG A 7 22.41 14.75 -15.70
CA ARG A 7 22.83 15.96 -15.00
C ARG A 7 22.22 17.20 -15.64
N PHE A 8 22.04 18.25 -14.88
CA PHE A 8 21.71 19.59 -15.41
C PHE A 8 22.91 20.14 -16.19
N LYS A 9 22.65 20.76 -17.35
CA LYS A 9 23.68 21.20 -18.30
C LYS A 9 24.58 22.30 -17.75
N GLU A 10 24.10 23.02 -16.74
CA GLU A 10 24.79 24.14 -16.09
C GLU A 10 25.98 23.70 -15.24
N PHE A 11 26.06 22.42 -14.87
CA PHE A 11 27.08 21.89 -13.97
C PHE A 11 28.02 20.94 -14.71
N ASN A 12 29.35 21.22 -14.61
CA ASN A 12 30.37 20.41 -15.29
C ASN A 12 31.44 19.86 -14.34
N ASP A 13 31.55 20.35 -13.11
CA ASP A 13 32.57 19.95 -12.14
C ASP A 13 32.34 18.51 -11.66
N GLU A 14 33.41 17.79 -11.34
CA GLU A 14 33.30 16.46 -10.75
C GLU A 14 32.71 16.51 -9.34
N TRP A 15 31.90 15.51 -8.97
CA TRP A 15 31.43 15.35 -7.62
C TRP A 15 32.58 14.95 -6.68
N ILE A 16 32.60 15.51 -5.49
CA ILE A 16 33.64 15.29 -4.49
C ILE A 16 33.25 14.09 -3.63
N GLU A 17 34.17 13.11 -3.51
CA GLU A 17 34.02 12.02 -2.55
C GLU A 17 34.28 12.55 -1.13
N THR A 18 33.36 12.30 -0.22
CA THR A 18 33.45 12.70 1.17
C THR A 18 32.78 11.65 2.08
N LYS A 19 32.75 11.91 3.39
CA LYS A 19 32.06 11.07 4.37
C LYS A 19 30.85 11.79 4.95
N ILE A 20 29.86 11.06 5.46
CA ILE A 20 28.67 11.63 6.11
C ILE A 20 29.07 12.58 7.24
N GLN A 21 30.05 12.24 8.05
CA GLN A 21 30.54 13.14 9.15
C GLN A 21 31.00 14.52 8.70
N ASN A 22 31.39 14.67 7.44
CA ASN A 22 31.86 15.97 6.90
C ASN A 22 30.70 16.85 6.40
N VAL A 23 29.53 16.26 6.18
CA VAL A 23 28.35 16.97 5.66
C VAL A 23 27.22 17.10 6.69
N ALA A 24 27.26 16.27 7.74
CA ALA A 24 26.26 16.27 8.81
C ALA A 24 26.83 15.79 10.15
N THR A 25 26.27 16.31 11.23
CA THR A 25 26.48 15.78 12.58
C THR A 25 25.53 14.61 12.81
N VAL A 26 26.08 13.46 13.20
CA VAL A 26 25.28 12.25 13.48
C VAL A 26 24.89 12.22 14.96
N ILE A 27 23.61 12.19 15.25
CA ILE A 27 23.05 12.22 16.61
C ILE A 27 22.20 10.95 16.84
N GLY A 28 22.58 10.17 17.86
CA GLY A 28 21.75 9.07 18.37
C GLY A 28 20.60 9.58 19.22
N GLY A 29 19.55 8.81 19.29
CA GLY A 29 18.41 9.10 20.17
C GLY A 29 18.49 8.37 21.51
N GLY A 30 17.46 8.54 22.32
CA GLY A 30 17.33 7.91 23.65
C GLY A 30 15.87 7.73 24.06
N THR A 31 15.67 6.86 25.04
CA THR A 31 14.34 6.56 25.60
C THR A 31 14.35 6.93 27.08
N PRO A 32 13.46 7.84 27.54
CA PRO A 32 13.22 8.06 28.96
C PRO A 32 12.71 6.78 29.63
N SER A 33 12.97 6.61 30.96
CA SER A 33 12.41 5.47 31.67
C SER A 33 10.89 5.38 31.47
N THR A 34 10.42 4.19 31.11
CA THR A 34 8.99 3.91 30.94
C THR A 34 8.25 3.79 32.27
N ASP A 35 8.99 3.53 33.35
CA ASP A 35 8.45 3.38 34.72
C ASP A 35 8.17 4.73 35.39
N GLU A 36 8.59 5.84 34.77
CA GLU A 36 8.38 7.20 35.25
C GLU A 36 7.34 7.93 34.40
N PRO A 37 6.05 7.91 34.79
CA PRO A 37 4.98 8.55 33.99
C PRO A 37 5.22 10.03 33.72
N LYS A 38 5.90 10.77 34.61
CA LYS A 38 6.21 12.20 34.45
C LYS A 38 7.16 12.49 33.28
N TYR A 39 7.91 11.49 32.78
CA TYR A 39 8.78 11.64 31.62
C TYR A 39 8.02 11.57 30.28
N TRP A 40 6.78 11.12 30.33
CA TRP A 40 5.89 11.01 29.18
C TRP A 40 4.81 12.08 29.25
N GLY A 41 4.51 12.74 28.12
CA GLY A 41 3.57 13.86 28.11
C GLY A 41 3.21 14.26 26.68
N ASN A 42 2.87 15.53 26.49
CA ASN A 42 2.41 16.06 25.20
C ASN A 42 3.29 17.20 24.65
N GLU A 43 4.51 17.38 25.17
CA GLU A 43 5.31 18.57 24.88
C GLU A 43 6.21 18.37 23.67
N ILE A 44 7.00 17.28 23.64
CA ILE A 44 8.04 17.04 22.65
C ILE A 44 7.70 15.76 21.87
N ASN A 45 7.59 15.86 20.55
CA ASN A 45 7.44 14.68 19.70
C ASN A 45 8.63 13.73 19.89
N TRP A 46 8.34 12.43 20.02
CA TRP A 46 9.36 11.39 20.22
C TRP A 46 9.10 10.24 19.25
N PHE A 47 9.92 10.18 18.20
CA PHE A 47 9.73 9.23 17.09
C PHE A 47 10.38 7.87 17.35
N THR A 48 9.77 6.83 16.80
CA THR A 48 10.29 5.47 16.68
C THR A 48 10.51 5.11 15.21
N PRO A 49 11.38 4.11 14.88
CA PRO A 49 11.69 3.75 13.49
C PRO A 49 10.46 3.33 12.64
N SER A 50 9.38 2.84 13.25
CA SER A 50 8.15 2.45 12.56
C SER A 50 7.33 3.64 12.04
N GLU A 51 7.60 4.86 12.51
CA GLU A 51 6.85 6.08 12.18
C GLU A 51 7.46 6.87 11.03
N ILE A 52 8.65 6.49 10.56
CA ILE A 52 9.36 7.18 9.48
C ILE A 52 9.48 6.33 8.21
N GLY A 53 9.92 6.96 7.12
CA GLY A 53 10.20 6.29 5.84
C GLY A 53 9.00 6.21 4.90
N LYS A 54 7.77 6.28 5.41
CA LYS A 54 6.55 6.29 4.59
C LYS A 54 6.32 7.63 3.87
N THR A 55 6.67 8.72 4.54
CA THR A 55 6.57 10.09 4.02
C THR A 55 7.93 10.77 4.09
N LYS A 56 8.19 11.69 3.17
CA LYS A 56 9.43 12.49 3.18
C LYS A 56 9.51 13.35 4.43
N TYR A 57 8.41 13.96 4.83
CA TYR A 57 8.35 14.85 5.98
C TYR A 57 7.49 14.25 7.09
N VAL A 58 7.90 14.52 8.35
CA VAL A 58 7.15 14.13 9.55
C VAL A 58 6.99 15.33 10.49
N THR A 59 5.83 15.41 11.15
CA THR A 59 5.45 16.54 12.03
C THR A 59 5.07 16.09 13.42
N ILE A 60 4.37 14.98 13.56
CA ILE A 60 3.75 14.49 14.79
C ILE A 60 4.10 13.02 14.97
N SER A 61 4.52 12.66 16.17
CA SER A 61 4.77 11.29 16.60
C SER A 61 3.57 10.72 17.38
N ASN A 62 3.48 9.40 17.44
CA ASN A 62 2.44 8.71 18.23
C ASN A 62 2.63 8.92 19.74
N ARG A 63 3.87 9.04 20.19
CA ARG A 63 4.22 9.27 21.60
C ARG A 63 5.00 10.56 21.72
N LYS A 64 4.87 11.20 22.88
CA LYS A 64 5.61 12.41 23.21
C LYS A 64 6.24 12.27 24.58
N ILE A 65 7.31 13.02 24.82
CA ILE A 65 7.97 13.11 26.11
C ILE A 65 7.82 14.49 26.71
N SER A 66 7.97 14.59 28.02
CA SER A 66 8.00 15.87 28.74
C SER A 66 9.41 16.49 28.67
N GLN A 67 9.53 17.75 29.08
CA GLN A 67 10.83 18.40 29.30
C GLN A 67 11.67 17.64 30.34
N ASP A 68 11.05 17.10 31.38
CA ASP A 68 11.73 16.29 32.38
C ASP A 68 12.23 14.97 31.78
N GLY A 69 11.44 14.32 30.90
CA GLY A 69 11.87 13.14 30.18
C GLY A 69 13.06 13.42 29.27
N LEU A 70 13.10 14.55 28.59
CA LEU A 70 14.23 14.97 27.78
C LEU A 70 15.49 15.18 28.65
N LYS A 71 15.36 15.91 29.76
CA LYS A 71 16.49 16.24 30.67
C LYS A 71 17.07 15.03 31.38
N ASN A 72 16.21 14.07 31.77
CA ASN A 72 16.60 12.91 32.57
C ASN A 72 16.80 11.63 31.72
N SER A 73 17.11 11.78 30.43
CA SER A 73 17.42 10.66 29.55
C SER A 73 18.53 10.99 28.55
N SER A 74 18.92 9.97 27.76
CA SER A 74 19.85 10.17 26.64
C SER A 74 19.20 10.75 25.38
N ALA A 75 17.89 11.02 25.42
CA ALA A 75 17.17 11.66 24.33
C ALA A 75 17.73 13.06 24.04
N LYS A 76 17.75 13.44 22.77
CA LYS A 76 18.24 14.74 22.30
C LYS A 76 17.15 15.47 21.55
N LEU A 77 17.01 16.77 21.78
CA LEU A 77 16.16 17.62 20.95
C LEU A 77 16.86 17.89 19.62
N LEU A 78 16.23 17.50 18.54
CA LEU A 78 16.72 17.64 17.17
C LEU A 78 16.00 18.82 16.51
N PRO A 79 16.71 19.73 15.84
CA PRO A 79 16.10 20.89 15.20
C PRO A 79 15.29 20.50 13.95
N LYS A 80 14.38 21.38 13.54
CA LYS A 80 13.71 21.33 12.24
C LYS A 80 14.74 21.14 11.11
N GLY A 81 14.40 20.33 10.10
CA GLY A 81 15.26 20.02 8.98
C GLY A 81 16.19 18.81 9.22
N THR A 82 16.27 18.30 10.46
CA THR A 82 17.04 17.08 10.74
C THR A 82 16.48 15.90 9.96
N ILE A 83 17.36 15.10 9.37
CA ILE A 83 17.01 13.83 8.73
C ILE A 83 17.01 12.75 9.80
N LEU A 84 15.83 12.27 10.17
CA LEU A 84 15.69 11.08 11.01
C LEU A 84 16.08 9.86 10.19
N LEU A 85 17.18 9.19 10.55
CA LEU A 85 17.70 8.03 9.85
C LEU A 85 17.65 6.82 10.79
N SER A 86 16.85 5.81 10.44
CA SER A 86 16.74 4.62 11.27
C SER A 86 18.01 3.78 11.22
N SER A 87 18.47 3.37 12.39
CA SER A 87 19.66 2.51 12.60
C SER A 87 19.30 1.09 13.02
N ARG A 88 18.03 0.81 13.37
CA ARG A 88 17.51 -0.51 13.78
C ARG A 88 16.22 -0.85 13.08
N ALA A 89 15.86 -2.12 13.00
CA ALA A 89 14.65 -2.69 12.41
C ALA A 89 14.46 -2.33 10.91
N THR A 90 14.37 -1.06 10.56
CA THR A 90 14.20 -0.55 9.20
C THR A 90 15.45 0.23 8.75
N VAL A 91 16.63 -0.35 8.92
CA VAL A 91 17.91 0.32 8.66
C VAL A 91 17.92 1.07 7.33
N GLY A 92 18.28 2.37 7.40
CA GLY A 92 18.38 3.25 6.23
C GLY A 92 17.07 3.86 5.76
N GLU A 93 15.93 3.64 6.44
CA GLU A 93 14.74 4.46 6.21
C GLU A 93 14.93 5.84 6.84
N ALA A 94 14.35 6.86 6.18
CA ALA A 94 14.53 8.23 6.65
C ALA A 94 13.32 9.12 6.36
N SER A 95 13.16 10.15 7.20
CA SER A 95 12.24 11.27 7.00
C SER A 95 12.88 12.57 7.50
N ILE A 96 12.39 13.72 7.05
CA ILE A 96 12.87 15.04 7.45
C ILE A 96 11.89 15.64 8.47
N LEU A 97 12.41 16.15 9.59
CA LEU A 97 11.62 16.86 10.59
C LEU A 97 11.11 18.21 10.08
N LEU A 98 9.81 18.47 10.19
CA LEU A 98 9.24 19.79 9.97
C LEU A 98 9.19 20.66 11.24
N ASN A 99 9.26 20.04 12.41
CA ASN A 99 9.32 20.69 13.73
C ASN A 99 10.42 20.03 14.55
N GLU A 100 10.82 20.69 15.65
CA GLU A 100 11.73 20.08 16.62
C GLU A 100 11.12 18.80 17.21
N ALA A 101 11.95 17.78 17.42
CA ALA A 101 11.54 16.51 17.96
C ALA A 101 12.69 15.74 18.59
N SER A 102 12.39 14.67 19.28
CA SER A 102 13.34 13.69 19.79
C SER A 102 13.09 12.30 19.19
N THR A 103 14.02 11.38 19.41
CA THR A 103 13.93 10.00 18.89
C THR A 103 14.37 9.00 19.93
N ASN A 104 13.95 7.74 19.75
CA ASN A 104 14.52 6.63 20.54
C ASN A 104 15.94 6.26 20.04
N GLN A 105 16.57 5.30 20.72
CA GLN A 105 17.93 4.81 20.39
C GLN A 105 18.01 4.08 19.03
N GLY A 106 16.92 3.85 18.34
CA GLY A 106 16.88 3.22 17.00
C GLY A 106 17.22 4.16 15.84
N PHE A 107 17.79 5.33 16.15
CA PHE A 107 18.17 6.34 15.15
C PHE A 107 19.63 6.74 15.21
N GLN A 108 20.15 7.11 14.04
CA GLN A 108 21.36 7.88 13.82
C GLN A 108 20.99 9.08 12.93
N SER A 109 20.37 10.09 13.56
CA SER A 109 19.83 11.26 12.86
C SER A 109 20.92 12.18 12.35
N LEU A 110 20.68 12.82 11.20
CA LEU A 110 21.66 13.68 10.53
C LEU A 110 21.21 15.14 10.63
N ILE A 111 21.98 15.95 11.35
CA ILE A 111 21.86 17.42 11.30
C ILE A 111 22.83 17.89 10.22
N VAL A 112 22.31 18.18 9.03
CA VAL A 112 23.11 18.58 7.88
C VAL A 112 23.65 20.00 8.11
N ASN A 113 24.93 20.20 7.82
CA ASN A 113 25.57 21.52 7.98
C ASN A 113 25.11 22.51 6.89
N GLU A 114 25.35 23.81 7.14
CA GLU A 114 24.89 24.89 6.27
C GLU A 114 25.47 24.88 4.85
N ASN A 115 26.60 24.21 4.63
CA ASN A 115 27.24 24.08 3.32
C ASN A 115 26.59 23.04 2.41
N ASN A 116 25.59 22.32 2.91
CA ASN A 116 24.91 21.23 2.19
C ASN A 116 23.39 21.40 2.24
N CYS A 117 22.71 20.79 1.28
CA CYS A 117 21.26 20.75 1.19
C CYS A 117 20.72 19.48 1.89
N ASN A 118 19.96 19.65 2.98
CA ASN A 118 19.39 18.51 3.74
C ASN A 118 18.50 17.63 2.87
N GLU A 119 17.72 18.20 1.97
CA GLU A 119 16.88 17.43 1.07
C GLU A 119 17.68 16.61 0.05
N PHE A 120 18.81 17.14 -0.44
CA PHE A 120 19.73 16.39 -1.28
C PHE A 120 20.32 15.20 -0.51
N ILE A 121 20.80 15.42 0.71
CA ILE A 121 21.33 14.34 1.58
C ILE A 121 20.24 13.30 1.89
N TYR A 122 18.98 13.73 2.07
CA TYR A 122 17.85 12.81 2.21
C TYR A 122 17.67 11.93 0.96
N TYR A 123 17.71 12.50 -0.26
CA TYR A 123 17.60 11.70 -1.48
C TYR A 123 18.81 10.80 -1.71
N LEU A 124 19.98 11.22 -1.29
CA LEU A 124 21.21 10.44 -1.41
C LEU A 124 21.14 9.12 -0.62
N LYS A 125 20.18 8.97 0.34
CA LYS A 125 19.94 7.71 1.06
C LYS A 125 19.75 6.53 0.12
N TYR A 126 19.26 6.73 -1.09
CA TYR A 126 19.13 5.68 -2.09
C TYR A 126 20.47 4.98 -2.41
N LYS A 127 21.58 5.72 -2.35
CA LYS A 127 22.92 5.18 -2.57
C LYS A 127 23.49 4.57 -1.28
N TYR A 128 23.46 5.29 -0.18
CA TYR A 128 24.11 4.83 1.05
C TYR A 128 23.30 3.79 1.86
N LYS A 129 22.01 3.62 1.62
CA LYS A 129 21.20 2.60 2.30
C LYS A 129 21.76 1.18 2.13
N ARG A 130 22.24 0.85 0.93
CA ARG A 130 22.87 -0.46 0.68
C ARG A 130 24.15 -0.64 1.52
N GLU A 131 24.98 0.39 1.61
CA GLU A 131 26.18 0.37 2.42
C GLU A 131 25.85 0.26 3.91
N MET A 132 24.82 0.96 4.37
CA MET A 132 24.31 0.82 5.75
C MET A 132 23.92 -0.63 6.06
N LEU A 133 23.18 -1.29 5.18
CA LEU A 133 22.77 -2.68 5.37
C LEU A 133 23.98 -3.63 5.42
N ILE A 134 24.98 -3.42 4.56
CA ILE A 134 26.22 -4.22 4.54
C ILE A 134 27.03 -4.02 5.83
N LYS A 135 27.09 -2.79 6.36
CA LYS A 135 27.82 -2.45 7.59
C LYS A 135 27.01 -2.69 8.86
N SER A 136 25.76 -3.14 8.77
CA SER A 136 24.94 -3.51 9.92
C SER A 136 25.36 -4.88 10.46
N PHE A 137 25.22 -5.05 11.76
CA PHE A 137 25.50 -6.29 12.47
C PHE A 137 24.25 -6.74 13.26
N GLY A 138 24.25 -8.01 13.67
CA GLY A 138 23.14 -8.63 14.40
C GLY A 138 22.38 -9.67 13.58
N SER A 139 22.16 -10.85 14.16
CA SER A 139 21.48 -11.98 13.51
C SER A 139 19.96 -11.86 13.55
N THR A 140 19.41 -11.30 14.62
CA THR A 140 17.96 -11.18 14.84
C THR A 140 17.47 -9.76 14.55
N PHE A 141 18.25 -8.74 14.89
CA PHE A 141 17.95 -7.34 14.61
C PHE A 141 19.18 -6.65 14.03
N LEU A 142 19.09 -6.26 12.76
CA LEU A 142 20.14 -5.48 12.13
C LEU A 142 20.25 -4.10 12.78
N GLU A 143 21.47 -3.71 13.14
CA GLU A 143 21.79 -2.40 13.69
C GLU A 143 23.08 -1.84 13.06
N ILE A 144 23.10 -0.56 12.78
CA ILE A 144 24.31 0.15 12.36
C ILE A 144 24.76 1.15 13.43
N SER A 145 26.05 1.11 13.78
CA SER A 145 26.62 2.03 14.76
C SER A 145 26.76 3.45 14.21
N LYS A 146 26.85 4.44 15.14
CA LYS A 146 27.13 5.84 14.81
C LYS A 146 28.40 5.97 13.96
N SER A 147 29.49 5.36 14.40
CA SER A 147 30.77 5.42 13.69
C SER A 147 30.68 4.85 12.27
N ASN A 148 29.92 3.77 12.06
CA ASN A 148 29.71 3.22 10.74
C ASN A 148 28.94 4.18 9.84
N VAL A 149 27.91 4.88 10.36
CA VAL A 149 27.16 5.90 9.61
C VAL A 149 28.07 7.09 9.26
N GLU A 150 28.84 7.60 10.23
CA GLU A 150 29.80 8.70 10.05
C GLU A 150 30.82 8.42 8.95
N ASN A 151 31.27 7.17 8.83
CA ASN A 151 32.29 6.74 7.88
C ASN A 151 31.72 6.25 6.52
N ILE A 152 30.42 6.34 6.29
CA ILE A 152 29.86 6.07 4.95
C ILE A 152 30.41 7.09 3.96
N LYS A 153 30.96 6.59 2.86
CA LYS A 153 31.43 7.39 1.76
C LYS A 153 30.26 7.79 0.85
N ILE A 154 30.21 9.07 0.53
CA ILE A 154 29.23 9.67 -0.36
C ILE A 154 29.93 10.56 -1.38
N LYS A 155 29.26 10.79 -2.51
CA LYS A 155 29.72 11.77 -3.50
C LYS A 155 28.69 12.89 -3.58
N ILE A 156 29.15 14.12 -3.54
CA ILE A 156 28.32 15.31 -3.52
C ILE A 156 28.83 16.35 -4.52
N PRO A 157 27.92 17.07 -5.20
CA PRO A 157 28.26 18.21 -6.04
C PRO A 157 28.37 19.52 -5.24
N SER A 158 28.51 20.64 -5.94
CA SER A 158 28.35 21.97 -5.35
C SER A 158 26.99 22.13 -4.67
N LYS A 159 26.88 23.05 -3.71
CA LYS A 159 25.64 23.34 -2.98
C LYS A 159 24.50 23.73 -3.91
N GLU A 160 24.79 24.51 -4.94
CA GLU A 160 23.83 24.96 -5.96
C GLU A 160 23.23 23.78 -6.71
N GLU A 161 24.07 22.84 -7.14
CA GLU A 161 23.62 21.62 -7.81
C GLU A 161 22.82 20.72 -6.87
N GLN A 162 23.23 20.61 -5.59
CA GLN A 162 22.46 19.90 -4.58
C GLN A 162 21.03 20.45 -4.47
N PHE A 163 20.87 21.78 -4.41
CA PHE A 163 19.55 22.43 -4.36
C PHE A 163 18.74 22.17 -5.62
N MET A 164 19.35 22.23 -6.80
CA MET A 164 18.66 21.98 -8.06
C MET A 164 18.11 20.56 -8.14
N ILE A 165 18.94 19.57 -7.80
CA ILE A 165 18.54 18.16 -7.77
C ILE A 165 17.42 17.94 -6.73
N ALA A 166 17.59 18.49 -5.53
CA ALA A 166 16.63 18.37 -4.45
C ALA A 166 15.27 18.96 -4.82
N ASN A 167 15.25 20.18 -5.37
CA ASN A 167 14.03 20.84 -5.82
C ASN A 167 13.32 20.05 -6.92
N PHE A 168 14.05 19.58 -7.91
CA PHE A 168 13.49 18.78 -9.00
C PHE A 168 12.82 17.51 -8.49
N LEU A 169 13.50 16.74 -7.62
CA LEU A 169 12.94 15.52 -7.03
C LEU A 169 11.79 15.82 -6.08
N SER A 170 11.82 16.93 -5.36
CA SER A 170 10.73 17.36 -4.47
C SER A 170 9.46 17.72 -5.24
N LEU A 171 9.60 18.37 -6.39
CA LEU A 171 8.47 18.64 -7.28
C LEU A 171 7.83 17.33 -7.81
N LEU A 172 8.66 16.34 -8.12
CA LEU A 172 8.17 15.03 -8.55
C LEU A 172 7.45 14.30 -7.40
N ASP A 173 7.97 14.36 -6.18
CA ASP A 173 7.31 13.81 -5.00
C ASP A 173 5.95 14.46 -4.76
N LYS A 174 5.89 15.78 -4.82
CA LYS A 174 4.62 16.51 -4.70
C LYS A 174 3.61 16.13 -5.78
N LYS A 175 4.07 15.92 -7.01
CA LYS A 175 3.21 15.45 -8.10
C LYS A 175 2.64 14.06 -7.82
N ILE A 176 3.46 13.14 -7.30
CA ILE A 176 3.03 11.79 -6.91
C ILE A 176 2.00 11.87 -5.76
N GLU A 177 2.26 12.68 -4.74
CA GLU A 177 1.35 12.90 -3.61
C GLU A 177 -0.01 13.44 -4.07
N LEU A 178 -0.03 14.50 -4.87
CA LEU A 178 -1.26 15.08 -5.42
C LEU A 178 -2.04 14.07 -6.28
N GLN A 179 -1.33 13.27 -7.05
CA GLN A 179 -1.94 12.23 -7.88
C GLN A 179 -2.54 11.11 -7.03
N THR A 180 -1.87 10.72 -5.93
CA THR A 180 -2.37 9.74 -4.97
C THR A 180 -3.65 10.24 -4.30
N LYS A 181 -3.63 11.47 -3.81
CA LYS A 181 -4.82 12.10 -3.22
C LYS A 181 -6.00 12.14 -4.19
N LYS A 182 -5.74 12.49 -5.46
CA LYS A 182 -6.79 12.50 -6.51
C LYS A 182 -7.46 11.13 -6.68
N ILE A 183 -6.70 10.03 -6.58
CA ILE A 183 -7.26 8.67 -6.65
C ILE A 183 -8.10 8.37 -5.42
N GLU A 184 -7.63 8.75 -4.23
CA GLU A 184 -8.39 8.60 -2.98
C GLU A 184 -9.72 9.36 -3.04
N ASP A 185 -9.69 10.61 -3.51
CA ASP A 185 -10.89 11.43 -3.70
C ASP A 185 -11.87 10.81 -4.72
N LEU A 186 -11.37 10.27 -5.84
CA LEU A 186 -12.19 9.56 -6.82
C LEU A 186 -12.82 8.28 -6.25
N LYS A 187 -12.09 7.52 -5.43
CA LYS A 187 -12.62 6.33 -4.74
C LYS A 187 -13.70 6.71 -3.73
N LEU A 188 -13.47 7.77 -2.96
CA LEU A 188 -14.45 8.29 -2.00
C LEU A 188 -15.71 8.81 -2.71
N PHE A 189 -15.55 9.56 -3.79
CA PHE A 189 -16.65 10.03 -4.64
C PHE A 189 -17.46 8.86 -5.19
N LYS A 190 -16.80 7.83 -5.74
CA LYS A 190 -17.46 6.60 -6.20
C LYS A 190 -18.27 5.94 -5.08
N LYS A 191 -17.67 5.81 -3.88
CA LYS A 191 -18.37 5.26 -2.71
C LYS A 191 -19.62 6.06 -2.36
N GLY A 192 -19.53 7.39 -2.29
CA GLY A 192 -20.66 8.27 -2.03
C GLY A 192 -21.78 8.14 -3.06
N LEU A 193 -21.42 8.06 -4.34
CA LEU A 193 -22.40 7.85 -5.42
C LEU A 193 -23.08 6.47 -5.34
N LEU A 194 -22.36 5.40 -5.03
CA LEU A 194 -22.94 4.06 -4.85
C LEU A 194 -23.96 4.05 -3.71
N ILE A 195 -23.61 4.65 -2.58
CA ILE A 195 -24.52 4.79 -1.44
C ILE A 195 -25.76 5.60 -1.86
N LYS A 196 -25.59 6.74 -2.52
CA LYS A 196 -26.70 7.58 -2.98
C LYS A 196 -27.61 6.83 -3.97
N GLU A 197 -27.03 6.05 -4.89
CA GLU A 197 -27.79 5.31 -5.90
C GLU A 197 -28.64 4.20 -5.28
N PHE A 198 -28.12 3.46 -4.28
CA PHE A 198 -28.74 2.23 -3.80
C PHE A 198 -29.41 2.32 -2.44
N ASN A 199 -29.01 3.26 -1.55
CA ASN A 199 -29.42 3.26 -0.14
C ASN A 199 -30.94 3.33 0.09
N ASN A 200 -31.70 4.02 -0.76
CA ASN A 200 -33.14 4.23 -0.60
C ASN A 200 -33.99 3.43 -1.61
N LYS A 201 -33.39 2.47 -2.31
CA LYS A 201 -34.09 1.65 -3.27
C LYS A 201 -34.80 0.49 -2.58
N LYS A 202 -36.09 0.35 -2.78
CA LYS A 202 -36.84 -0.80 -2.25
C LYS A 202 -36.46 -2.03 -3.09
N SER A 203 -35.95 -3.03 -2.43
CA SER A 203 -35.64 -4.32 -3.04
C SER A 203 -36.95 -5.03 -3.40
N SER A 204 -37.01 -5.59 -4.60
CA SER A 204 -38.19 -6.31 -5.10
C SER A 204 -37.91 -7.78 -5.41
N ASN A 205 -36.64 -8.16 -5.47
CA ASN A 205 -36.20 -9.47 -5.94
C ASN A 205 -35.21 -10.09 -4.96
N LYS A 206 -35.08 -11.41 -5.02
CA LYS A 206 -33.96 -12.13 -4.37
C LYS A 206 -32.84 -12.35 -5.38
N LEU A 207 -31.58 -12.30 -4.92
CA LEU A 207 -30.41 -12.45 -5.78
C LEU A 207 -30.44 -13.76 -6.58
N LYS A 208 -31.02 -14.85 -6.02
CA LYS A 208 -31.19 -16.13 -6.71
C LYS A 208 -31.99 -16.05 -8.02
N GLU A 209 -32.82 -15.04 -8.19
CA GLU A 209 -33.60 -14.82 -9.40
C GLU A 209 -32.77 -14.22 -10.53
N CYS A 210 -31.55 -13.72 -10.22
CA CYS A 210 -30.69 -13.02 -11.18
C CYS A 210 -29.68 -13.95 -11.87
N PHE A 211 -29.58 -15.20 -11.50
CA PHE A 211 -28.60 -16.13 -12.07
C PHE A 211 -29.25 -17.49 -12.45
N ASP A 212 -28.77 -18.08 -13.54
CA ASP A 212 -29.23 -19.37 -14.02
C ASP A 212 -28.64 -20.54 -13.21
N PHE A 213 -27.41 -20.36 -12.74
CA PHE A 213 -26.69 -21.35 -11.95
C PHE A 213 -25.82 -20.68 -10.91
N GLY A 214 -25.85 -21.17 -9.68
CA GLY A 214 -25.05 -20.69 -8.58
C GLY A 214 -24.62 -21.79 -7.63
N LYS A 215 -23.29 -21.93 -7.44
CA LYS A 215 -22.71 -22.97 -6.59
C LYS A 215 -21.41 -22.49 -5.94
N ALA A 216 -21.12 -22.96 -4.74
CA ALA A 216 -19.80 -22.81 -4.13
C ALA A 216 -18.72 -23.51 -4.97
N GLY A 217 -17.52 -23.03 -4.91
CA GLY A 217 -16.38 -23.71 -5.48
C GLY A 217 -15.99 -24.97 -4.70
N GLY A 218 -14.87 -25.56 -5.06
CA GLY A 218 -14.29 -26.73 -4.38
C GLY A 218 -12.77 -26.67 -4.41
N THR A 219 -12.14 -27.29 -3.41
CA THR A 219 -10.68 -27.37 -3.34
C THR A 219 -10.25 -28.82 -3.48
N PRO A 220 -9.41 -29.17 -4.46
CA PRO A 220 -8.80 -30.49 -4.52
C PRO A 220 -8.00 -30.79 -3.25
N LYS A 221 -7.86 -32.06 -2.92
CA LYS A 221 -7.11 -32.48 -1.72
C LYS A 221 -5.69 -31.93 -1.73
N SER A 222 -5.38 -31.03 -0.80
CA SER A 222 -4.12 -30.27 -0.77
C SER A 222 -2.86 -31.12 -0.58
N THR A 223 -3.00 -32.31 0.01
CA THR A 223 -1.90 -33.27 0.18
C THR A 223 -1.52 -33.99 -1.11
N ASN A 224 -2.36 -33.98 -2.16
CA ASN A 224 -2.04 -34.57 -3.45
C ASN A 224 -1.48 -33.49 -4.40
N LYS A 225 -0.18 -33.53 -4.61
CA LYS A 225 0.53 -32.56 -5.48
C LYS A 225 0.16 -32.68 -6.97
N ASP A 226 -0.30 -33.83 -7.42
CA ASP A 226 -0.71 -34.09 -8.82
C ASP A 226 -1.99 -33.32 -9.20
N TYR A 227 -2.72 -32.80 -8.23
CA TYR A 227 -3.94 -32.01 -8.46
C TYR A 227 -3.65 -30.52 -8.72
N TYR A 228 -2.40 -30.06 -8.55
CA TYR A 228 -2.00 -28.67 -8.65
C TYR A 228 -0.99 -28.40 -9.75
N ASN A 229 -0.77 -27.13 -10.06
CA ASN A 229 0.17 -26.66 -11.09
C ASN A 229 -0.12 -27.15 -12.51
N GLY A 230 -1.41 -27.37 -12.80
CA GLY A 230 -1.89 -27.65 -14.16
C GLY A 230 -2.17 -26.37 -14.95
N TYR A 231 -3.09 -26.47 -15.92
CA TYR A 231 -3.45 -25.34 -16.78
C TYR A 231 -4.81 -24.70 -16.44
N ILE A 232 -5.59 -25.28 -15.53
CA ILE A 232 -6.89 -24.75 -15.14
C ILE A 232 -6.71 -23.70 -14.05
N PRO A 233 -7.07 -22.42 -14.29
CA PRO A 233 -6.92 -21.34 -13.30
C PRO A 233 -7.70 -21.64 -12.02
N PHE A 234 -7.09 -21.41 -10.85
CA PHE A 234 -7.68 -21.62 -9.54
C PHE A 234 -7.61 -20.34 -8.71
N LEU A 235 -8.75 -19.66 -8.58
CA LEU A 235 -8.86 -18.36 -7.94
C LEU A 235 -8.69 -18.44 -6.42
N SER A 236 -7.90 -17.53 -5.87
CA SER A 236 -7.74 -17.28 -4.44
C SER A 236 -8.36 -15.93 -4.04
N ILE A 237 -8.59 -15.72 -2.74
CA ILE A 237 -9.07 -14.42 -2.22
C ILE A 237 -7.99 -13.32 -2.44
N SER A 238 -6.70 -13.68 -2.40
CA SER A 238 -5.62 -12.74 -2.71
C SER A 238 -5.68 -12.22 -4.14
N ASP A 239 -6.01 -13.08 -5.11
CA ASP A 239 -6.21 -12.66 -6.50
C ASP A 239 -7.35 -11.64 -6.63
N MET A 240 -8.48 -11.88 -5.93
CA MET A 240 -9.62 -10.94 -5.89
C MET A 240 -9.24 -9.61 -5.28
N THR A 241 -8.47 -9.62 -4.19
CA THR A 241 -8.01 -8.39 -3.52
C THR A 241 -7.05 -7.60 -4.40
N THR A 242 -6.16 -8.27 -5.13
CA THR A 242 -5.14 -7.65 -5.97
C THR A 242 -5.74 -7.06 -7.26
N GLN A 243 -6.63 -7.80 -7.92
CA GLN A 243 -7.20 -7.41 -9.22
C GLN A 243 -8.50 -6.60 -9.08
N GLY A 244 -9.25 -6.78 -7.99
CA GLY A 244 -10.48 -6.06 -7.69
C GLY A 244 -11.67 -6.52 -8.55
N LYS A 245 -12.29 -5.58 -9.33
CA LYS A 245 -13.53 -5.84 -10.06
C LYS A 245 -13.41 -6.97 -11.07
N TYR A 246 -12.36 -7.01 -11.86
CA TYR A 246 -12.20 -7.99 -12.95
C TYR A 246 -11.01 -8.90 -12.70
N ILE A 247 -11.21 -10.22 -12.84
CA ILE A 247 -10.18 -11.25 -12.72
C ILE A 247 -9.74 -11.69 -14.11
N TYR A 248 -8.49 -11.48 -14.44
CA TYR A 248 -7.87 -11.82 -15.73
C TYR A 248 -6.89 -12.97 -15.65
N TYR A 249 -6.38 -13.28 -14.45
CA TYR A 249 -5.42 -14.36 -14.20
C TYR A 249 -5.55 -14.87 -12.76
N THR A 250 -4.91 -15.98 -12.46
CA THR A 250 -4.80 -16.52 -11.09
C THR A 250 -3.35 -16.92 -10.82
N ASP A 251 -2.90 -16.76 -9.58
CA ASP A 251 -1.57 -17.18 -9.16
C ASP A 251 -1.42 -18.70 -9.07
N LYS A 252 -2.55 -19.40 -8.89
CA LYS A 252 -2.59 -20.86 -8.75
C LYS A 252 -3.38 -21.49 -9.88
N SER A 253 -3.09 -22.76 -10.12
CA SER A 253 -3.80 -23.59 -11.09
C SER A 253 -3.98 -25.01 -10.57
N ILE A 254 -4.95 -25.73 -11.13
CA ILE A 254 -5.21 -27.16 -10.87
C ILE A 254 -5.11 -27.95 -12.18
N THR A 255 -4.94 -29.27 -12.05
CA THR A 255 -4.95 -30.21 -13.18
C THR A 255 -6.38 -30.69 -13.43
N GLU A 256 -6.62 -31.39 -14.57
CA GLU A 256 -7.87 -32.10 -14.81
C GLU A 256 -8.13 -33.16 -13.75
N ALA A 257 -7.10 -33.86 -13.29
CA ALA A 257 -7.22 -34.79 -12.19
C ALA A 257 -7.71 -34.12 -10.91
N GLY A 258 -7.19 -32.90 -10.61
CA GLY A 258 -7.65 -32.09 -9.48
C GLY A 258 -9.11 -31.64 -9.65
N LEU A 259 -9.52 -31.23 -10.84
CA LEU A 259 -10.90 -30.87 -11.13
C LEU A 259 -11.83 -32.06 -10.96
N ASN A 260 -11.53 -33.22 -11.57
CA ASN A 260 -12.37 -34.38 -11.61
C ASN A 260 -12.46 -35.10 -10.24
N ASN A 261 -11.46 -34.96 -9.37
CA ASN A 261 -11.44 -35.58 -8.05
C ASN A 261 -11.78 -34.61 -6.91
N SER A 262 -12.50 -33.52 -7.21
CA SER A 262 -12.95 -32.56 -6.22
C SER A 262 -14.36 -32.04 -6.52
N THR A 263 -14.90 -31.20 -5.63
CA THR A 263 -16.18 -30.51 -5.87
C THR A 263 -15.99 -29.22 -6.69
N ALA A 264 -14.75 -28.90 -7.11
CA ALA A 264 -14.46 -27.79 -8.00
C ALA A 264 -15.22 -27.96 -9.34
N TRP A 265 -15.54 -26.83 -9.93
CA TRP A 265 -16.20 -26.81 -11.23
C TRP A 265 -15.69 -25.60 -12.03
N LEU A 266 -15.73 -25.70 -13.35
CA LEU A 266 -15.28 -24.64 -14.23
C LEU A 266 -16.34 -23.53 -14.30
N VAL A 267 -16.06 -22.39 -13.68
CA VAL A 267 -16.91 -21.20 -13.66
C VAL A 267 -16.70 -20.44 -14.97
N PRO A 268 -17.72 -20.30 -15.82
CA PRO A 268 -17.57 -19.64 -17.11
C PRO A 268 -17.24 -18.15 -16.92
N LYS A 269 -16.52 -17.60 -17.90
CA LYS A 269 -16.21 -16.14 -17.91
C LYS A 269 -17.49 -15.30 -17.80
N ASN A 270 -17.35 -14.09 -17.26
CA ASN A 270 -18.43 -13.15 -16.96
C ASN A 270 -19.43 -13.65 -15.88
N SER A 271 -19.01 -14.56 -15.03
CA SER A 271 -19.73 -14.91 -13.80
C SER A 271 -19.37 -13.92 -12.68
N ILE A 272 -20.23 -13.81 -11.67
CA ILE A 272 -19.94 -13.07 -10.44
C ILE A 272 -19.46 -14.07 -9.39
N ILE A 273 -18.37 -13.69 -8.71
CA ILE A 273 -17.74 -14.47 -7.64
C ILE A 273 -17.80 -13.62 -6.37
N ILE A 274 -18.35 -14.19 -5.30
CA ILE A 274 -18.41 -13.52 -3.98
C ILE A 274 -17.72 -14.38 -2.93
N SER A 275 -16.86 -13.77 -2.10
CA SER A 275 -16.20 -14.47 -1.00
C SER A 275 -17.17 -14.74 0.15
N MET A 276 -17.14 -15.96 0.70
CA MET A 276 -17.94 -16.37 1.84
C MET A 276 -17.15 -16.37 3.16
N TYR A 277 -15.82 -16.54 3.08
CA TYR A 277 -14.90 -16.57 4.22
C TYR A 277 -13.83 -15.52 4.03
N ALA A 278 -13.12 -15.12 5.05
CA ALA A 278 -12.08 -14.09 5.03
C ALA A 278 -12.41 -12.94 4.05
N SER A 279 -12.56 -11.73 4.49
CA SER A 279 -13.07 -10.64 3.64
C SER A 279 -14.43 -10.95 2.97
N TYR A 280 -15.35 -11.60 3.71
CA TYR A 280 -16.65 -11.99 3.21
C TYR A 280 -17.41 -10.82 2.56
N GLY A 281 -18.12 -11.14 1.47
CA GLY A 281 -18.81 -10.14 0.65
C GLY A 281 -17.92 -9.44 -0.40
N LEU A 282 -16.60 -9.71 -0.44
CA LEU A 282 -15.77 -9.22 -1.55
C LEU A 282 -16.26 -9.86 -2.86
N VAL A 283 -16.47 -9.04 -3.88
CA VAL A 283 -17.07 -9.45 -5.15
C VAL A 283 -16.18 -9.12 -6.33
N SER A 284 -16.14 -10.01 -7.33
CA SER A 284 -15.42 -9.82 -8.59
C SER A 284 -16.18 -10.47 -9.76
N ILE A 285 -15.80 -10.11 -10.98
CA ILE A 285 -16.27 -10.71 -12.24
C ILE A 285 -15.08 -11.36 -12.92
N ASN A 286 -15.12 -12.66 -13.21
CA ASN A 286 -14.07 -13.32 -13.97
C ASN A 286 -14.15 -12.98 -15.46
N LYS A 287 -12.98 -12.77 -16.09
CA LYS A 287 -12.85 -12.53 -17.54
C LYS A 287 -12.24 -13.73 -18.27
N ILE A 288 -11.91 -14.77 -17.54
CA ILE A 288 -11.45 -16.08 -18.02
C ILE A 288 -12.30 -17.16 -17.36
N ASP A 289 -12.40 -18.32 -17.97
CA ASP A 289 -12.93 -19.51 -17.32
C ASP A 289 -11.95 -19.95 -16.22
N LEU A 290 -12.46 -20.22 -15.02
CA LEU A 290 -11.63 -20.53 -13.87
C LEU A 290 -12.37 -21.43 -12.85
N THR A 291 -11.62 -21.97 -11.92
CA THR A 291 -12.18 -22.67 -10.75
C THR A 291 -11.95 -21.85 -9.48
N THR A 292 -12.72 -22.10 -8.43
CA THR A 292 -12.59 -21.40 -7.15
C THR A 292 -12.58 -22.39 -6.00
N SER A 293 -12.04 -21.95 -4.84
CA SER A 293 -12.17 -22.73 -3.61
C SER A 293 -13.60 -22.70 -3.06
N GLN A 294 -13.90 -23.58 -2.10
CA GLN A 294 -15.17 -23.60 -1.36
C GLN A 294 -15.44 -22.30 -0.56
N ALA A 295 -14.44 -21.43 -0.43
CA ALA A 295 -14.58 -20.12 0.22
C ALA A 295 -15.30 -19.08 -0.65
N MET A 296 -15.71 -19.43 -1.85
CA MET A 296 -16.34 -18.53 -2.82
C MET A 296 -17.64 -19.12 -3.35
N PHE A 297 -18.65 -18.29 -3.49
CA PHE A 297 -19.89 -18.61 -4.20
C PHE A 297 -19.85 -17.96 -5.58
N ASN A 298 -20.12 -18.75 -6.62
CA ASN A 298 -20.02 -18.34 -8.02
C ASN A 298 -21.41 -18.34 -8.64
N MET A 299 -21.72 -17.29 -9.41
CA MET A 299 -23.05 -17.07 -10.00
C MET A 299 -22.92 -16.79 -11.50
N VAL A 300 -23.52 -17.64 -12.32
CA VAL A 300 -23.67 -17.44 -13.76
C VAL A 300 -24.92 -16.57 -13.97
N ILE A 301 -24.73 -15.28 -14.20
CA ILE A 301 -25.83 -14.32 -14.27
C ILE A 301 -26.67 -14.55 -15.52
N ASN A 302 -27.99 -14.55 -15.35
CA ASN A 302 -28.94 -14.69 -16.44
C ASN A 302 -28.82 -13.51 -17.42
N LYS A 303 -28.92 -13.78 -18.72
CA LYS A 303 -28.77 -12.81 -19.83
C LYS A 303 -29.74 -11.62 -19.78
N ASN A 304 -30.81 -11.70 -19.00
CA ASN A 304 -31.78 -10.63 -18.82
C ASN A 304 -31.26 -9.52 -17.88
N TYR A 305 -30.12 -9.74 -17.22
CA TYR A 305 -29.52 -8.79 -16.30
C TYR A 305 -28.13 -8.35 -16.75
N VAL A 306 -27.76 -7.13 -16.39
CA VAL A 306 -26.41 -6.59 -16.63
C VAL A 306 -25.49 -7.09 -15.49
N VAL A 307 -24.51 -7.91 -15.82
CA VAL A 307 -23.57 -8.51 -14.85
C VAL A 307 -22.90 -7.45 -13.99
N GLU A 308 -22.41 -6.37 -14.62
CA GLU A 308 -21.73 -5.27 -13.94
C GLU A 308 -22.68 -4.46 -13.04
N TYR A 309 -23.99 -4.41 -13.34
CA TYR A 309 -24.97 -3.82 -12.44
C TYR A 309 -25.08 -4.62 -11.15
N ILE A 310 -25.24 -5.94 -11.27
CA ILE A 310 -25.30 -6.84 -10.12
C ILE A 310 -24.01 -6.74 -9.29
N TYR A 311 -22.86 -6.70 -9.96
CA TYR A 311 -21.56 -6.45 -9.29
C TYR A 311 -21.60 -5.15 -8.46
N TYR A 312 -22.05 -4.03 -9.02
CA TYR A 312 -22.05 -2.76 -8.28
C TYR A 312 -23.03 -2.76 -7.12
N TYR A 313 -24.15 -3.44 -7.24
CA TYR A 313 -25.08 -3.59 -6.13
C TYR A 313 -24.46 -4.42 -4.99
N LEU A 314 -23.87 -5.57 -5.28
CA LEU A 314 -23.17 -6.40 -4.29
C LEU A 314 -21.96 -5.69 -3.68
N TYR A 315 -21.23 -4.92 -4.50
CA TYR A 315 -20.13 -4.08 -4.01
C TYR A 315 -20.63 -2.96 -3.10
N TYR A 316 -21.79 -2.35 -3.40
CA TYR A 316 -22.44 -1.41 -2.48
C TYR A 316 -22.75 -2.06 -1.13
N LEU A 317 -23.31 -3.26 -1.10
CA LEU A 317 -23.57 -4.00 0.14
C LEU A 317 -22.26 -4.24 0.93
N TYR A 318 -21.18 -4.55 0.22
CA TYR A 318 -19.86 -4.72 0.85
C TYR A 318 -19.34 -3.43 1.50
N ILE A 319 -19.31 -2.31 0.78
CA ILE A 319 -18.77 -1.04 1.30
C ILE A 319 -19.66 -0.34 2.33
N SER A 320 -20.94 -0.70 2.40
CA SER A 320 -21.90 -0.25 3.43
C SER A 320 -21.87 -1.12 4.69
N ASN A 321 -20.98 -2.13 4.75
CA ASN A 321 -20.90 -3.11 5.84
C ASN A 321 -22.19 -3.91 6.06
N PHE A 322 -23.07 -4.00 5.06
CA PHE A 322 -24.33 -4.72 5.17
C PHE A 322 -24.14 -6.19 5.56
N TYR A 323 -23.14 -6.85 5.03
CA TYR A 323 -22.86 -8.25 5.34
C TYR A 323 -22.62 -8.54 6.82
N ASN A 324 -22.13 -7.55 7.59
CA ASN A 324 -21.93 -7.69 9.04
C ASN A 324 -23.25 -7.95 9.79
N SER A 325 -24.38 -7.52 9.25
CA SER A 325 -25.70 -7.69 9.87
C SER A 325 -26.31 -9.08 9.64
N ILE A 326 -25.79 -9.83 8.66
CA ILE A 326 -26.35 -11.14 8.26
C ILE A 326 -25.40 -12.32 8.48
N VAL A 327 -24.12 -12.08 8.79
CA VAL A 327 -23.17 -13.15 9.10
C VAL A 327 -23.52 -13.82 10.42
N SER A 328 -23.34 -15.14 10.47
CA SER A 328 -23.52 -15.92 11.68
C SER A 328 -22.42 -15.58 12.69
N THR A 329 -22.79 -15.21 13.90
CA THR A 329 -21.89 -14.92 15.03
C THR A 329 -21.46 -16.25 15.66
N GLY A 330 -20.39 -16.86 15.16
CA GLY A 330 -19.73 -18.05 15.75
C GLY A 330 -18.23 -17.75 15.95
N THR A 331 -17.44 -18.79 16.15
CA THR A 331 -15.96 -18.69 16.25
C THR A 331 -15.30 -18.06 15.03
N GLN A 332 -15.97 -18.07 13.87
CA GLN A 332 -15.62 -17.31 12.67
C GLN A 332 -16.90 -16.78 12.01
N SER A 333 -16.94 -15.47 11.74
CA SER A 333 -18.03 -14.84 11.00
C SER A 333 -17.93 -15.18 9.52
N ASN A 334 -18.92 -15.88 8.96
CA ASN A 334 -18.95 -16.33 7.59
C ASN A 334 -20.32 -16.08 6.94
N LEU A 335 -20.31 -15.80 5.63
CA LEU A 335 -21.51 -15.90 4.80
C LEU A 335 -21.68 -17.35 4.34
N ASN A 336 -22.91 -17.79 4.14
CA ASN A 336 -23.21 -19.05 3.50
C ASN A 336 -23.95 -18.84 2.17
N ALA A 337 -24.00 -19.90 1.35
CA ALA A 337 -24.61 -19.85 0.02
C ALA A 337 -26.10 -19.46 0.06
N GLU A 338 -26.83 -19.91 1.05
CA GLU A 338 -28.27 -19.60 1.17
C GLU A 338 -28.50 -18.14 1.56
N GLN A 339 -27.68 -17.59 2.47
CA GLN A 339 -27.73 -16.18 2.79
C GLN A 339 -27.48 -15.32 1.54
N ILE A 340 -26.50 -15.70 0.71
CA ILE A 340 -26.19 -14.99 -0.55
C ILE A 340 -27.38 -15.09 -1.52
N LYS A 341 -27.93 -16.27 -1.73
CA LYS A 341 -29.09 -16.47 -2.63
C LYS A 341 -30.31 -15.67 -2.20
N LEU A 342 -30.52 -15.50 -0.91
CA LEU A 342 -31.67 -14.80 -0.32
C LEU A 342 -31.43 -13.30 -0.10
N LEU A 343 -30.28 -12.76 -0.51
CA LEU A 343 -30.05 -11.31 -0.48
C LEU A 343 -31.15 -10.58 -1.26
N ASP A 344 -31.68 -9.55 -0.63
CA ASP A 344 -32.59 -8.63 -1.29
C ASP A 344 -31.79 -7.74 -2.26
N ILE A 345 -32.28 -7.64 -3.50
CA ILE A 345 -31.65 -6.86 -4.55
C ILE A 345 -32.69 -5.97 -5.24
N TYR A 346 -32.32 -4.70 -5.48
CA TYR A 346 -33.10 -3.81 -6.32
C TYR A 346 -32.76 -4.07 -7.78
N ILE A 347 -33.77 -4.41 -8.60
CA ILE A 347 -33.64 -4.70 -10.03
C ILE A 347 -34.51 -3.72 -10.83
N PRO A 348 -33.96 -2.65 -11.38
CA PRO A 348 -34.67 -1.80 -12.32
C PRO A 348 -34.76 -2.43 -13.72
N CYS A 349 -35.45 -1.76 -14.65
CA CYS A 349 -35.49 -2.22 -16.05
C CYS A 349 -34.05 -2.27 -16.65
N TYR A 350 -33.87 -3.10 -17.67
CA TYR A 350 -32.55 -3.38 -18.27
C TYR A 350 -31.80 -2.10 -18.70
N ASN A 351 -32.52 -1.12 -19.31
CA ASN A 351 -31.91 0.14 -19.72
C ASN A 351 -31.36 0.94 -18.52
N GLU A 352 -32.05 0.92 -17.40
CA GLU A 352 -31.60 1.60 -16.18
C GLU A 352 -30.41 0.86 -15.55
N GLN A 353 -30.40 -0.48 -15.55
CA GLN A 353 -29.20 -1.24 -15.14
C GLN A 353 -27.99 -0.84 -15.98
N LYS A 354 -28.15 -0.73 -17.29
CA LYS A 354 -27.10 -0.33 -18.21
C LYS A 354 -26.61 1.10 -17.94
N ARG A 355 -27.54 2.05 -17.71
CA ARG A 355 -27.22 3.44 -17.36
C ARG A 355 -26.37 3.51 -16.09
N ILE A 356 -26.76 2.79 -15.03
CA ILE A 356 -26.05 2.75 -13.75
C ILE A 356 -24.66 2.13 -13.96
N TYR A 357 -24.58 1.02 -14.68
CA TYR A 357 -23.29 0.39 -15.00
C TYR A 357 -22.36 1.35 -15.74
N GLU A 358 -22.84 2.03 -16.79
CA GLU A 358 -22.02 2.95 -17.58
C GLU A 358 -21.50 4.12 -16.74
N GLN A 359 -22.32 4.66 -15.84
CA GLN A 359 -21.92 5.72 -14.92
C GLN A 359 -20.73 5.31 -14.05
N PHE A 360 -20.82 4.17 -13.36
CA PHE A 360 -19.76 3.71 -12.47
C PHE A 360 -18.54 3.20 -13.24
N SER A 361 -18.74 2.62 -14.40
CA SER A 361 -17.67 2.15 -15.28
C SER A 361 -16.77 3.32 -15.74
N LYS A 362 -17.34 4.49 -16.05
CA LYS A 362 -16.57 5.71 -16.38
C LYS A 362 -15.69 6.16 -15.21
N ILE A 363 -16.18 6.05 -13.97
CA ILE A 363 -15.41 6.39 -12.77
C ILE A 363 -14.28 5.38 -12.57
N ASP A 364 -14.56 4.08 -12.69
CA ASP A 364 -13.54 3.02 -12.61
C ASP A 364 -12.44 3.22 -13.66
N PHE A 365 -12.83 3.52 -14.89
CA PHE A 365 -11.88 3.83 -15.97
C PHE A 365 -10.96 5.01 -15.60
N LYS A 366 -11.54 6.09 -15.03
CA LYS A 366 -10.78 7.26 -14.60
C LYS A 366 -9.81 6.91 -13.45
N ILE A 367 -10.25 6.14 -12.45
CA ILE A 367 -9.39 5.67 -11.37
C ILE A 367 -8.22 4.85 -11.92
N ASN A 368 -8.48 3.91 -12.83
CA ASN A 368 -7.45 3.08 -13.45
C ASN A 368 -6.45 3.90 -14.28
N LEU A 369 -6.92 4.92 -15.00
CA LEU A 369 -6.06 5.83 -15.76
C LEU A 369 -5.13 6.62 -14.82
N GLU A 370 -5.67 7.15 -13.72
CA GLU A 370 -4.86 7.89 -12.76
C GLU A 370 -3.87 6.97 -12.01
N GLN A 371 -4.24 5.71 -11.74
CA GLN A 371 -3.33 4.71 -11.19
C GLN A 371 -2.16 4.40 -12.14
N LYS A 372 -2.42 4.32 -13.43
CA LYS A 372 -1.37 4.14 -14.45
C LYS A 372 -0.35 5.28 -14.42
N LYS A 373 -0.85 6.53 -14.32
CA LYS A 373 0.02 7.71 -14.20
C LYS A 373 0.91 7.69 -12.95
N ILE A 374 0.38 7.23 -11.80
CA ILE A 374 1.22 7.06 -10.60
C ILE A 374 2.34 6.05 -10.85
N ASN A 375 2.03 4.91 -11.44
CA ASN A 375 3.02 3.88 -11.72
C ASN A 375 4.14 4.41 -12.65
N GLU A 376 3.76 5.19 -13.66
CA GLU A 376 4.71 5.86 -14.57
C GLU A 376 5.59 6.89 -13.83
N LEU A 377 4.99 7.71 -12.94
CA LEU A 377 5.73 8.68 -12.13
C LEU A 377 6.69 8.01 -11.14
N LEU A 378 6.28 6.90 -10.51
CA LEU A 378 7.13 6.12 -9.61
C LEU A 378 8.31 5.48 -10.37
N TYR A 379 8.04 4.96 -11.57
CA TYR A 379 9.09 4.42 -12.45
C TYR A 379 10.08 5.51 -12.87
N LEU A 380 9.57 6.67 -13.30
CA LEU A 380 10.38 7.83 -13.65
C LEU A 380 11.25 8.26 -12.46
N LYS A 381 10.67 8.40 -11.26
CA LYS A 381 11.42 8.75 -10.06
C LYS A 381 12.54 7.74 -9.78
N LYS A 382 12.26 6.45 -9.86
CA LYS A 382 13.27 5.40 -9.67
C LYS A 382 14.41 5.53 -10.69
N SER A 383 14.10 5.75 -11.96
CA SER A 383 15.09 5.95 -13.02
C SER A 383 15.96 7.21 -12.79
N LEU A 384 15.32 8.33 -12.40
CA LEU A 384 16.03 9.56 -12.06
C LEU A 384 16.97 9.37 -10.87
N MET A 385 16.49 8.71 -9.79
CA MET A 385 17.32 8.39 -8.62
C MET A 385 18.52 7.50 -8.96
N GLN A 386 18.42 6.63 -9.96
CA GLN A 386 19.53 5.80 -10.41
C GLN A 386 20.56 6.55 -11.24
N ASN A 387 20.12 7.53 -12.04
CA ASN A 387 20.97 8.18 -13.05
C ASN A 387 21.46 9.57 -12.63
N MET A 388 20.80 10.26 -11.71
CA MET A 388 21.18 11.59 -11.20
C MET A 388 22.15 11.54 -10.01
N PHE A 389 22.40 10.36 -9.44
CA PHE A 389 23.36 10.19 -8.33
C PHE A 389 24.51 9.26 -8.78
N VAL A 390 25.73 9.58 -8.32
CA VAL A 390 26.96 8.83 -8.62
C VAL A 390 27.09 7.57 -7.77
#